data_387d4fe175b25628bf051d23e8ee2097
#
_entry.id   387d4fe175b25628bf051d23e8ee2097
#
_cell.length_a   1.000
_cell.length_b   1.000
_cell.length_c   1.000
_cell.angle_alpha   90.00
_cell.angle_beta   90.00
_cell.angle_gamma   90.00
#
_symmetry.space_group_name_H-M   'P 1'
#
loop_
_entity.id
_entity.type
_entity.pdbx_description
1 polymer ?
#
loop_
_entity_poly.entity_id
_entity_poly.type
_entity_poly.pdbx_seq_one_letter_code
_entity_poly.pdbx_strand_id
1 'polypeptide(L)'
;MTFSTDFDIRFSEEADLPWLEKWFAEEGACDDFPFGEDEKAQALKNWIGFSRFKASLTGTWKGEPCAIGTLFLMPYRKVAHHASFYLIVAPEVRNKGAGTSMVRNLLNLAKTQFRLESIHVELYEPSHLLPILEKLSFKLFARQENFVHQNEMKRARLLLEYFFS
;
A
#
# COMPACT_ATOMS: atom_id res chain seq x y z
N MET A 1 -8.49 3.03 -18.17
CA MET A 1 -7.32 3.52 -18.89
C MET A 1 -6.09 2.76 -18.43
N THR A 2 -5.42 2.12 -19.35
CA THR A 2 -4.17 1.43 -19.03
C THR A 2 -3.02 2.41 -19.12
N PHE A 3 -2.04 2.27 -18.23
CA PHE A 3 -0.79 2.98 -18.41
C PHE A 3 -0.17 2.57 -19.73
N SER A 4 0.43 3.55 -20.36
CA SER A 4 1.19 3.33 -21.58
C SER A 4 2.45 2.52 -21.28
N THR A 5 3.22 2.24 -22.32
CA THR A 5 4.53 1.58 -22.22
C THR A 5 5.52 2.35 -21.34
N ASP A 6 5.18 3.57 -20.90
CA ASP A 6 6.03 4.38 -20.04
C ASP A 6 5.95 3.98 -18.55
N PHE A 7 4.95 3.18 -18.16
CA PHE A 7 4.82 2.71 -16.78
C PHE A 7 5.55 1.38 -16.61
N ASP A 8 6.39 1.32 -15.58
CA ASP A 8 7.14 0.12 -15.26
C ASP A 8 7.17 -0.09 -13.74
N ILE A 9 7.53 -1.29 -13.32
CA ILE A 9 7.60 -1.65 -11.91
C ILE A 9 8.94 -2.33 -11.65
N ARG A 10 9.61 -1.92 -10.58
CA ARG A 10 10.86 -2.52 -10.11
C ARG A 10 10.83 -2.72 -8.61
N PHE A 11 11.77 -3.48 -8.09
CA PHE A 11 11.96 -3.53 -6.64
C PHE A 11 12.35 -2.15 -6.11
N SER A 12 11.81 -1.82 -4.94
CA SER A 12 12.18 -0.57 -4.26
C SER A 12 13.60 -0.65 -3.71
N GLU A 13 14.20 0.50 -3.57
CA GLU A 13 15.52 0.68 -2.96
C GLU A 13 15.38 1.67 -1.79
N GLU A 14 16.30 1.60 -0.84
CA GLU A 14 16.27 2.58 0.27
C GLU A 14 16.41 4.01 -0.25
N ALA A 15 17.08 4.19 -1.38
CA ALA A 15 17.20 5.49 -2.05
C ALA A 15 15.84 6.04 -2.55
N ASP A 16 14.79 5.24 -2.52
CA ASP A 16 13.44 5.70 -2.87
C ASP A 16 12.75 6.45 -1.71
N LEU A 17 13.31 6.42 -0.51
CA LEU A 17 12.73 7.10 0.65
C LEU A 17 12.37 8.58 0.38
N PRO A 18 13.22 9.38 -0.26
CA PRO A 18 12.89 10.77 -0.55
C PRO A 18 11.59 10.95 -1.35
N TRP A 19 11.24 9.99 -2.19
CA TRP A 19 9.98 10.03 -2.94
C TRP A 19 8.78 9.82 -2.01
N LEU A 20 8.85 8.87 -1.07
CA LEU A 20 7.83 8.71 -0.04
C LEU A 20 7.68 10.00 0.77
N GLU A 21 8.79 10.56 1.21
CA GLU A 21 8.79 11.80 1.99
C GLU A 21 8.12 12.94 1.21
N LYS A 22 8.43 13.05 -0.08
CA LYS A 22 7.83 14.06 -0.96
C LYS A 22 6.30 13.89 -1.05
N TRP A 23 5.83 12.67 -1.30
CA TRP A 23 4.38 12.43 -1.44
C TRP A 23 3.63 12.60 -0.12
N PHE A 24 4.25 12.25 1.00
CA PHE A 24 3.66 12.44 2.31
C PHE A 24 3.79 13.87 2.86
N ALA A 25 4.52 14.74 2.18
CA ALA A 25 4.54 16.16 2.51
C ALA A 25 3.27 16.87 2.06
N GLU A 26 2.49 16.27 1.16
CA GLU A 26 1.21 16.81 0.73
C GLU A 26 0.21 16.82 1.89
N GLU A 27 -0.55 17.90 2.01
CA GLU A 27 -1.58 18.01 3.05
C GLU A 27 -2.59 16.87 2.93
N GLY A 28 -2.90 16.25 4.06
CA GLY A 28 -3.87 15.16 4.10
C GLY A 28 -3.32 13.80 3.68
N ALA A 29 -2.05 13.69 3.28
CA ALA A 29 -1.48 12.42 2.82
C ALA A 29 -1.48 11.34 3.91
N CYS A 30 -1.36 11.72 5.18
CA CYS A 30 -1.39 10.78 6.29
C CYS A 30 -2.79 10.29 6.67
N ASP A 31 -3.84 10.91 6.12
CA ASP A 31 -5.22 10.62 6.53
C ASP A 31 -5.64 9.16 6.30
N ASP A 32 -5.04 8.50 5.33
CA ASP A 32 -5.35 7.11 5.00
C ASP A 32 -4.46 6.09 5.70
N PHE A 33 -3.59 6.55 6.61
CA PHE A 33 -2.63 5.72 7.31
C PHE A 33 -2.75 5.94 8.83
N PRO A 34 -2.31 4.96 9.65
CA PRO A 34 -2.49 5.05 11.10
C PRO A 34 -1.55 6.03 11.80
N PHE A 35 -0.55 6.56 11.13
CA PHE A 35 0.42 7.49 11.72
C PHE A 35 0.05 8.93 11.40
N GLY A 36 0.34 9.82 12.35
CA GLY A 36 0.17 11.26 12.17
C GLY A 36 1.47 11.93 11.72
N GLU A 37 1.41 13.26 11.58
CA GLU A 37 2.53 14.06 11.09
C GLU A 37 3.79 13.93 11.95
N ASP A 38 3.64 13.83 13.27
CA ASP A 38 4.75 13.70 14.21
C ASP A 38 5.37 12.30 14.23
N GLU A 39 4.67 11.30 13.71
CA GLU A 39 5.14 9.92 13.65
C GLU A 39 5.63 9.54 12.25
N LYS A 40 5.35 10.39 11.28
CA LYS A 40 5.55 10.11 9.85
C LYS A 40 6.98 9.72 9.50
N ALA A 41 7.97 10.46 9.99
CA ALA A 41 9.36 10.22 9.62
C ALA A 41 9.80 8.79 9.92
N GLN A 42 9.47 8.27 11.10
CA GLN A 42 9.83 6.91 11.48
C GLN A 42 8.99 5.87 10.70
N ALA A 43 7.71 6.17 10.49
CA ALA A 43 6.83 5.28 9.74
C ALA A 43 7.33 5.05 8.30
N LEU A 44 7.80 6.10 7.63
CA LEU A 44 8.31 6.00 6.27
C LEU A 44 9.64 5.25 6.20
N LYS A 45 10.50 5.41 7.20
CA LYS A 45 11.73 4.62 7.29
C LYS A 45 11.43 3.13 7.47
N ASN A 46 10.46 2.80 8.32
CA ASN A 46 10.04 1.42 8.52
C ASN A 46 9.45 0.85 7.22
N TRP A 47 8.64 1.64 6.52
CA TRP A 47 8.02 1.25 5.27
C TRP A 47 9.08 0.86 4.23
N ILE A 48 10.01 1.78 3.93
CA ILE A 48 11.02 1.52 2.91
C ILE A 48 12.02 0.43 3.33
N GLY A 49 12.13 0.18 4.64
CA GLY A 49 13.02 -0.85 5.17
C GLY A 49 12.73 -2.24 4.64
N PHE A 50 11.47 -2.52 4.26
CA PHE A 50 11.10 -3.80 3.68
C PHE A 50 11.69 -4.03 2.28
N SER A 51 12.27 -3.00 1.66
CA SER A 51 13.00 -3.15 0.40
C SER A 51 14.18 -4.12 0.54
N ARG A 52 14.75 -4.23 1.74
CA ARG A 52 15.84 -5.16 2.03
C ARG A 52 15.45 -6.62 1.84
N PHE A 53 14.16 -6.92 1.97
CA PHE A 53 13.64 -8.27 1.80
C PHE A 53 13.04 -8.49 0.41
N LYS A 54 13.17 -7.50 -0.49
CA LYS A 54 12.52 -7.49 -1.81
C LYS A 54 10.99 -7.60 -1.67
N ALA A 55 10.45 -7.01 -0.62
CA ALA A 55 9.03 -7.01 -0.33
C ALA A 55 8.36 -5.68 -0.70
N SER A 56 9.07 -4.82 -1.40
CA SER A 56 8.58 -3.49 -1.79
C SER A 56 8.78 -3.25 -3.27
N LEU A 57 7.77 -2.69 -3.92
CA LEU A 57 7.78 -2.38 -5.35
C LEU A 57 7.63 -0.87 -5.55
N THR A 58 8.40 -0.35 -6.50
CA THR A 58 8.31 1.03 -6.95
C THR A 58 7.80 1.05 -8.39
N GLY A 59 6.66 1.72 -8.59
CA GLY A 59 6.18 2.02 -9.95
C GLY A 59 6.87 3.26 -10.46
N THR A 60 7.27 3.23 -11.73
CA THR A 60 7.87 4.38 -12.39
C THR A 60 7.07 4.77 -13.62
N TRP A 61 7.02 6.04 -13.90
CA TRP A 61 6.47 6.58 -15.14
C TRP A 61 7.53 7.41 -15.81
N LYS A 62 7.90 7.01 -17.02
CA LYS A 62 9.01 7.62 -17.77
C LYS A 62 10.30 7.66 -16.93
N GLY A 63 10.55 6.58 -16.19
CA GLY A 63 11.74 6.43 -15.37
C GLY A 63 11.71 7.10 -13.99
N GLU A 64 10.67 7.88 -13.69
CA GLU A 64 10.56 8.59 -12.40
C GLU A 64 9.62 7.86 -11.47
N PRO A 65 9.98 7.61 -10.19
CA PRO A 65 9.09 6.97 -9.24
C PRO A 65 7.75 7.69 -9.12
N CYS A 66 6.67 6.93 -9.17
CA CYS A 66 5.31 7.47 -9.09
C CYS A 66 4.40 6.70 -8.14
N ALA A 67 4.85 5.56 -7.62
CA ALA A 67 4.09 4.78 -6.65
C ALA A 67 5.03 3.87 -5.88
N ILE A 68 4.71 3.59 -4.62
CA ILE A 68 5.42 2.58 -3.83
C ILE A 68 4.40 1.76 -3.07
N GLY A 69 4.49 0.44 -3.23
CA GLY A 69 3.68 -0.52 -2.49
C GLY A 69 4.56 -1.53 -1.79
N THR A 70 4.24 -1.86 -0.55
CA THR A 70 5.10 -2.67 0.29
C THR A 70 4.30 -3.72 1.05
N LEU A 71 4.77 -4.96 1.00
CA LEU A 71 4.24 -6.05 1.81
C LEU A 71 4.87 -5.97 3.21
N PHE A 72 4.03 -5.90 4.23
CA PHE A 72 4.48 -5.93 5.62
C PHE A 72 4.43 -7.38 6.09
N LEU A 73 5.57 -8.06 5.95
CA LEU A 73 5.72 -9.46 6.28
C LEU A 73 5.61 -9.67 7.79
N MET A 74 4.95 -10.74 8.19
CA MET A 74 4.79 -11.06 9.60
C MET A 74 6.05 -11.71 10.15
N PRO A 75 6.52 -11.29 11.35
CA PRO A 75 7.80 -11.72 11.88
C PRO A 75 7.77 -13.09 12.53
N TYR A 76 6.59 -13.60 12.89
CA TYR A 76 6.47 -14.85 13.62
C TYR A 76 5.97 -15.98 12.72
N ARG A 77 6.58 -17.18 12.89
CA ARG A 77 6.33 -18.32 12.02
C ARG A 77 4.84 -18.71 11.91
N LYS A 78 4.11 -18.65 13.00
CA LYS A 78 2.69 -19.03 13.02
C LYS A 78 1.81 -18.13 12.15
N VAL A 79 2.25 -16.93 11.86
CA VAL A 79 1.49 -15.94 11.09
C VAL A 79 2.23 -15.51 9.81
N ALA A 80 3.34 -16.16 9.49
CA ALA A 80 4.20 -15.79 8.36
C ALA A 80 3.60 -16.17 7.00
N HIS A 81 2.45 -16.84 6.99
CA HIS A 81 1.76 -17.23 5.75
C HIS A 81 0.86 -16.13 5.20
N HIS A 82 0.79 -14.99 5.85
CA HIS A 82 0.04 -13.83 5.34
C HIS A 82 0.81 -12.54 5.59
N ALA A 83 0.38 -11.48 4.92
CA ALA A 83 0.96 -10.14 5.07
C ALA A 83 -0.13 -9.11 4.85
N SER A 84 0.14 -7.87 5.28
CA SER A 84 -0.64 -6.71 4.86
C SER A 84 0.18 -5.92 3.85
N PHE A 85 -0.40 -4.88 3.26
CA PHE A 85 0.37 -3.96 2.44
C PHE A 85 -0.08 -2.52 2.62
N TYR A 86 0.83 -1.61 2.34
CA TYR A 86 0.53 -0.21 2.13
C TYR A 86 0.87 0.16 0.70
N LEU A 87 0.11 1.10 0.15
CA LEU A 87 0.32 1.61 -1.20
C LEU A 87 0.10 3.12 -1.20
N ILE A 88 1.03 3.85 -1.79
CA ILE A 88 0.83 5.26 -2.10
C ILE A 88 1.14 5.49 -3.58
N VAL A 89 0.33 6.34 -4.22
CA VAL A 89 0.49 6.75 -5.60
C VAL A 89 0.67 8.27 -5.61
N ALA A 90 1.68 8.73 -6.37
CA ALA A 90 1.94 10.16 -6.50
C ALA A 90 0.70 10.88 -7.02
N PRO A 91 0.41 12.10 -6.51
CA PRO A 91 -0.80 12.83 -6.91
C PRO A 91 -0.95 13.01 -8.42
N GLU A 92 0.16 13.23 -9.13
CA GLU A 92 0.17 13.53 -10.56
C GLU A 92 -0.27 12.35 -11.43
N VAL A 93 -0.21 11.13 -10.89
CA VAL A 93 -0.55 9.93 -11.67
C VAL A 93 -1.74 9.16 -11.11
N ARG A 94 -2.48 9.76 -10.17
CA ARG A 94 -3.71 9.16 -9.64
C ARG A 94 -4.78 9.05 -10.73
N ASN A 95 -5.65 8.05 -10.59
CA ASN A 95 -6.76 7.79 -11.51
C ASN A 95 -6.33 7.43 -12.93
N LYS A 96 -5.09 6.91 -13.08
CA LYS A 96 -4.55 6.47 -14.38
C LYS A 96 -4.26 4.96 -14.42
N GLY A 97 -4.74 4.21 -13.43
CA GLY A 97 -4.55 2.76 -13.38
C GLY A 97 -3.31 2.29 -12.63
N ALA A 98 -2.49 3.21 -12.09
CA ALA A 98 -1.29 2.85 -11.35
C ALA A 98 -1.59 2.02 -10.11
N GLY A 99 -2.61 2.41 -9.34
CA GLY A 99 -3.00 1.69 -8.14
C GLY A 99 -3.38 0.25 -8.42
N THR A 100 -4.19 0.02 -9.44
CA THR A 100 -4.60 -1.34 -9.84
C THR A 100 -3.38 -2.17 -10.25
N SER A 101 -2.51 -1.59 -11.06
CA SER A 101 -1.29 -2.28 -11.52
C SER A 101 -0.38 -2.62 -10.34
N MET A 102 -0.20 -1.69 -9.41
CA MET A 102 0.62 -1.92 -8.23
C MET A 102 0.06 -3.06 -7.36
N VAL A 103 -1.25 -3.07 -7.11
CA VAL A 103 -1.87 -4.12 -6.29
C VAL A 103 -1.71 -5.49 -6.98
N ARG A 104 -1.95 -5.57 -8.29
CA ARG A 104 -1.74 -6.83 -9.03
C ARG A 104 -0.32 -7.34 -8.90
N ASN A 105 0.65 -6.46 -8.99
CA ASN A 105 2.06 -6.84 -8.88
C ASN A 105 2.43 -7.23 -7.44
N LEU A 106 1.86 -6.56 -6.43
CA LEU A 106 2.04 -6.97 -5.04
C LEU A 106 1.45 -8.36 -4.77
N LEU A 107 0.27 -8.64 -5.33
CA LEU A 107 -0.33 -9.98 -5.20
C LEU A 107 0.54 -11.04 -5.86
N ASN A 108 1.06 -10.76 -7.05
CA ASN A 108 1.97 -11.68 -7.72
C ASN A 108 3.26 -11.91 -6.92
N LEU A 109 3.84 -10.85 -6.39
CA LEU A 109 5.02 -10.93 -5.54
C LEU A 109 4.74 -11.78 -4.28
N ALA A 110 3.61 -11.55 -3.63
CA ALA A 110 3.20 -12.30 -2.46
C ALA A 110 3.06 -13.79 -2.74
N LYS A 111 2.46 -14.13 -3.87
CA LYS A 111 2.23 -15.52 -4.27
C LYS A 111 3.52 -16.22 -4.70
N THR A 112 4.30 -15.59 -5.57
CA THR A 112 5.43 -16.26 -6.24
C THR A 112 6.72 -16.20 -5.44
N GLN A 113 7.03 -15.06 -4.85
CA GLN A 113 8.29 -14.86 -4.12
C GLN A 113 8.17 -15.33 -2.67
N PHE A 114 7.09 -14.95 -2.00
CA PHE A 114 6.92 -15.22 -0.57
C PHE A 114 6.00 -16.41 -0.29
N ARG A 115 5.33 -16.93 -1.30
CA ARG A 115 4.42 -18.09 -1.19
C ARG A 115 3.38 -17.90 -0.08
N LEU A 116 2.86 -16.68 0.04
CA LEU A 116 1.84 -16.39 1.03
C LEU A 116 0.51 -17.04 0.66
N GLU A 117 -0.28 -17.34 1.68
CA GLU A 117 -1.61 -17.92 1.51
C GLU A 117 -2.70 -16.86 1.42
N SER A 118 -2.45 -15.69 2.04
CA SER A 118 -3.43 -14.61 2.05
C SER A 118 -2.78 -13.25 2.24
N ILE A 119 -3.51 -12.23 1.83
CA ILE A 119 -3.19 -10.82 2.06
C ILE A 119 -4.40 -10.19 2.75
N HIS A 120 -4.14 -9.37 3.76
CA HIS A 120 -5.18 -8.55 4.38
C HIS A 120 -4.80 -7.08 4.26
N VAL A 121 -5.82 -6.22 4.23
CA VAL A 121 -5.62 -4.78 4.08
C VAL A 121 -6.54 -4.06 5.06
N GLU A 122 -5.99 -3.03 5.69
CA GLU A 122 -6.75 -2.13 6.54
C GLU A 122 -6.92 -0.81 5.79
N LEU A 123 -8.16 -0.36 5.69
CA LEU A 123 -8.50 0.93 5.09
C LEU A 123 -9.32 1.76 6.08
N TYR A 124 -9.28 3.06 5.92
CA TYR A 124 -10.15 3.99 6.64
C TYR A 124 -11.14 4.59 5.66
N GLU A 125 -12.42 4.49 5.98
CA GLU A 125 -13.48 4.97 5.09
C GLU A 125 -13.64 6.49 5.19
N PRO A 126 -13.78 7.23 4.07
CA PRO A 126 -13.77 6.75 2.69
C PRO A 126 -12.34 6.50 2.17
N SER A 127 -12.19 5.53 1.27
CA SER A 127 -10.89 5.19 0.70
C SER A 127 -10.99 4.99 -0.81
N HIS A 128 -10.09 5.63 -1.55
CA HIS A 128 -9.98 5.44 -2.99
C HIS A 128 -9.46 4.05 -3.37
N LEU A 129 -8.82 3.37 -2.44
CA LEU A 129 -8.29 2.03 -2.68
C LEU A 129 -9.39 0.97 -2.64
N LEU A 130 -10.47 1.21 -1.92
CA LEU A 130 -11.55 0.22 -1.75
C LEU A 130 -12.10 -0.30 -3.08
N PRO A 131 -12.48 0.54 -4.06
CA PRO A 131 -12.98 0.03 -5.34
C PRO A 131 -11.96 -0.83 -6.10
N ILE A 132 -10.68 -0.49 -5.99
CA ILE A 132 -9.59 -1.25 -6.61
C ILE A 132 -9.51 -2.64 -5.99
N LEU A 133 -9.54 -2.72 -4.66
CA LEU A 133 -9.45 -4.00 -3.96
C LEU A 133 -10.67 -4.88 -4.23
N GLU A 134 -11.86 -4.30 -4.24
CA GLU A 134 -13.08 -5.05 -4.55
C GLU A 134 -13.03 -5.61 -5.99
N LYS A 135 -12.58 -4.81 -6.94
CA LYS A 135 -12.40 -5.25 -8.33
C LYS A 135 -11.40 -6.41 -8.44
N LEU A 136 -10.40 -6.44 -7.57
CA LEU A 136 -9.37 -7.48 -7.56
C LEU A 136 -9.73 -8.65 -6.64
N SER A 137 -11.00 -8.76 -6.27
CA SER A 137 -11.57 -9.88 -5.49
C SER A 137 -11.18 -9.93 -4.02
N PHE A 138 -10.75 -8.82 -3.45
CA PHE A 138 -10.67 -8.71 -2.01
C PHE A 138 -12.08 -8.66 -1.43
N LYS A 139 -12.25 -9.27 -0.27
CA LYS A 139 -13.54 -9.32 0.42
C LYS A 139 -13.47 -8.57 1.73
N LEU A 140 -14.43 -7.68 1.95
CA LEU A 140 -14.61 -7.01 3.22
C LEU A 140 -15.12 -8.03 4.25
N PHE A 141 -14.39 -8.21 5.36
CA PHE A 141 -14.80 -9.16 6.39
C PHE A 141 -15.07 -8.50 7.73
N ALA A 142 -14.67 -7.26 7.93
CA ALA A 142 -14.99 -6.54 9.16
C ALA A 142 -15.04 -5.03 8.92
N ARG A 143 -15.94 -4.39 9.65
CA ARG A 143 -16.08 -2.94 9.71
C ARG A 143 -16.13 -2.52 11.18
N GLN A 144 -15.29 -1.59 11.55
CA GLN A 144 -15.23 -1.07 12.92
C GLN A 144 -15.48 0.42 12.91
N GLU A 145 -16.62 0.81 13.50
CA GLU A 145 -16.99 2.23 13.56
C GLU A 145 -16.07 3.00 14.50
N ASN A 146 -15.88 4.28 14.19
CA ASN A 146 -15.19 5.22 15.06
C ASN A 146 -13.77 4.78 15.43
N PHE A 147 -13.08 4.07 14.54
CA PHE A 147 -11.75 3.54 14.80
C PHE A 147 -10.68 4.62 14.77
N VAL A 148 -10.76 5.54 13.80
CA VAL A 148 -9.82 6.66 13.68
C VAL A 148 -10.47 7.89 14.27
N HIS A 149 -9.73 8.59 15.13
CA HIS A 149 -10.15 9.86 15.70
C HIS A 149 -9.12 10.93 15.30
N GLN A 150 -9.53 11.86 14.45
CA GLN A 150 -8.65 12.88 13.92
C GLN A 150 -9.46 14.17 13.69
N ASN A 151 -8.97 15.31 14.24
CA ASN A 151 -9.58 16.62 14.03
C ASN A 151 -11.10 16.64 14.28
N GLU A 152 -11.52 16.03 15.38
CA GLU A 152 -12.95 15.90 15.78
C GLU A 152 -13.77 15.04 14.82
N MET A 153 -13.16 14.47 13.80
CA MET A 153 -13.79 13.50 12.89
C MET A 153 -13.47 12.08 13.30
N LYS A 154 -14.42 11.20 13.09
CA LYS A 154 -14.25 9.77 13.31
C LYS A 154 -14.45 9.03 12.00
N ARG A 155 -13.60 8.05 11.74
CA ARG A 155 -13.65 7.26 10.51
C ARG A 155 -13.72 5.79 10.86
N ALA A 156 -14.46 5.04 10.06
CA ALA A 156 -14.54 3.59 10.22
C ALA A 156 -13.28 2.92 9.67
N ARG A 157 -12.90 1.83 10.31
CA ARG A 157 -11.87 0.93 9.83
C ARG A 157 -12.52 -0.19 9.03
N LEU A 158 -11.99 -0.46 7.84
CA LEU A 158 -12.42 -1.56 7.00
C LEU A 158 -11.29 -2.59 6.91
N LEU A 159 -11.61 -3.86 7.11
CA LEU A 159 -10.65 -4.95 6.99
C LEU A 159 -11.07 -5.84 5.82
N LEU A 160 -10.17 -5.98 4.86
CA LEU A 160 -10.38 -6.79 3.67
C LEU A 160 -9.33 -7.89 3.61
N GLU A 161 -9.67 -8.99 2.95
CA GLU A 161 -8.76 -10.11 2.78
C GLU A 161 -8.86 -10.71 1.38
N TYR A 162 -7.77 -11.30 0.95
CA TYR A 162 -7.65 -12.03 -0.30
C TYR A 162 -6.91 -13.32 -0.03
N PHE A 163 -7.50 -14.45 -0.44
CA PHE A 163 -6.87 -15.76 -0.32
C PHE A 163 -6.41 -16.23 -1.70
N PHE A 164 -5.17 -16.67 -1.76
CA PHE A 164 -4.62 -17.28 -2.98
C PHE A 164 -5.16 -18.71 -3.11
N SER A 165 -5.50 -19.05 -4.31
CA SER A 165 -5.99 -20.40 -4.64
C SER A 165 -4.86 -21.32 -5.07
#